data_fcc406ddbee1d499da35d0669ead2544
#
_entry.id   fcc406ddbee1d499da35d0669ead2544
#
_cell.length_a   1.000
_cell.length_b   1.000
_cell.length_c   1.000
_cell.angle_alpha   90.00
_cell.angle_beta   90.00
_cell.angle_gamma   90.00
#
_symmetry.space_group_name_H-M   'P 1'
#
loop_
_entity.id
_entity.type
_entity.pdbx_description
1 polymer ?
#
loop_
_entity_poly.entity_id
_entity_poly.type
_entity_poly.pdbx_seq_one_letter_code
_entity_poly.pdbx_strand_id
1 'polypeptide(L)'
;MKLRFWGVRGSFPVPGNLTARYGGNTSCVEVRCADNSHPDAPRLILDAGTGLRRLGKEMMQSEFAEGTGTAHLLVSHTHWDHIQGLPFFAPLYQAGNRFHVYARQRDDTHLRTVFALQSDNPYFPVPFEAAAADLEFTELSDDARFNIGPVQVRCTRLNHPWIAIAFRLDYEGASV
;
A
#
# COMPACT_ATOMS: atom_id res chain seq x y z
N MET A 1 -13.05 -12.51 -4.59
CA MET A 1 -11.76 -11.82 -4.39
C MET A 1 -10.92 -11.88 -5.67
N LYS A 2 -10.29 -10.76 -6.11
CA LYS A 2 -9.44 -10.67 -7.30
C LYS A 2 -8.13 -10.01 -6.93
N LEU A 3 -7.00 -10.62 -7.31
CA LEU A 3 -5.65 -10.10 -7.09
C LEU A 3 -5.04 -9.61 -8.40
N ARG A 4 -4.34 -8.47 -8.33
CA ARG A 4 -3.57 -7.94 -9.44
C ARG A 4 -2.17 -7.52 -8.96
N PHE A 5 -1.15 -8.08 -9.57
CA PHE A 5 0.24 -7.79 -9.25
C PHE A 5 0.73 -6.60 -10.08
N TRP A 6 1.18 -5.56 -9.40
CA TRP A 6 1.74 -4.34 -9.99
C TRP A 6 3.26 -4.29 -9.89
N GLY A 7 3.80 -5.01 -8.91
CA GLY A 7 5.21 -5.21 -8.69
C GLY A 7 5.46 -6.47 -7.88
N VAL A 8 6.48 -7.23 -8.25
CA VAL A 8 6.83 -8.52 -7.65
C VAL A 8 8.34 -8.69 -7.44
N ARG A 9 9.10 -7.62 -7.68
CA ARG A 9 10.54 -7.62 -7.51
C ARG A 9 10.91 -7.32 -6.06
N GLY A 10 11.90 -8.00 -5.51
CA GLY A 10 12.49 -7.68 -4.20
C GLY A 10 13.72 -6.79 -4.31
N SER A 11 14.04 -6.11 -3.23
CA SER A 11 15.21 -5.27 -2.98
C SER A 11 15.24 -3.94 -3.74
N PHE A 12 15.18 -3.94 -5.07
CA PHE A 12 15.15 -2.71 -5.86
C PHE A 12 14.57 -2.96 -7.27
N PRO A 13 14.05 -1.92 -7.94
CA PRO A 13 13.46 -2.08 -9.25
C PRO A 13 14.53 -2.39 -10.31
N VAL A 14 14.26 -3.39 -11.15
CA VAL A 14 15.14 -3.83 -12.23
C VAL A 14 14.36 -3.90 -13.53
N PRO A 15 14.19 -2.78 -14.26
CA PRO A 15 13.57 -2.81 -15.57
C PRO A 15 14.53 -3.41 -16.61
N GLY A 16 13.99 -4.18 -17.56
CA GLY A 16 14.80 -4.75 -18.62
C GLY A 16 14.25 -6.06 -19.19
N ASN A 17 14.92 -6.60 -20.20
CA ASN A 17 14.48 -7.81 -20.90
C ASN A 17 14.42 -9.05 -19.99
N LEU A 18 15.30 -9.14 -18.99
CA LEU A 18 15.34 -10.26 -18.04
C LEU A 18 14.16 -10.26 -17.06
N THR A 19 13.52 -9.12 -16.87
CA THR A 19 12.36 -8.97 -16.00
C THR A 19 11.05 -8.77 -16.77
N ALA A 20 11.08 -8.85 -18.11
CA ALA A 20 9.93 -8.55 -18.97
C ALA A 20 8.69 -9.42 -18.65
N ARG A 21 8.87 -10.66 -18.20
CA ARG A 21 7.78 -11.60 -17.94
C ARG A 21 6.86 -11.15 -16.79
N TYR A 22 7.43 -10.68 -15.68
CA TYR A 22 6.70 -10.27 -14.48
C TYR A 22 6.85 -8.78 -14.15
N GLY A 23 7.68 -8.07 -14.90
CA GLY A 23 8.02 -6.68 -14.66
C GLY A 23 9.15 -6.49 -13.65
N GLY A 24 9.74 -5.30 -13.66
CA GLY A 24 10.86 -4.93 -12.79
C GLY A 24 10.46 -4.07 -11.59
N ASN A 25 9.17 -3.83 -11.36
CA ASN A 25 8.70 -3.05 -10.21
C ASN A 25 8.73 -3.84 -8.91
N THR A 26 8.99 -3.14 -7.81
CA THR A 26 8.99 -3.72 -6.47
C THR A 26 7.57 -3.86 -5.91
N SER A 27 7.45 -4.57 -4.78
CA SER A 27 6.23 -5.12 -4.20
C SER A 27 5.04 -4.16 -4.19
N CYS A 28 3.99 -4.53 -4.91
CA CYS A 28 2.68 -3.89 -4.85
C CYS A 28 1.62 -4.83 -5.41
N VAL A 29 0.64 -5.21 -4.61
CA VAL A 29 -0.47 -6.08 -5.02
C VAL A 29 -1.79 -5.41 -4.68
N GLU A 30 -2.66 -5.25 -5.66
CA GLU A 30 -4.03 -4.80 -5.46
C GLU A 30 -4.94 -6.00 -5.19
N VAL A 31 -5.77 -5.90 -4.15
CA VAL A 31 -6.82 -6.87 -3.83
C VAL A 31 -8.19 -6.18 -3.92
N ARG A 32 -9.05 -6.72 -4.76
CA ARG A 32 -10.43 -6.26 -4.97
C ARG A 32 -11.40 -7.33 -4.48
N CYS A 33 -12.22 -6.95 -3.52
CA CYS A 33 -13.26 -7.80 -2.94
C CYS A 33 -14.68 -7.41 -3.40
N ALA A 34 -14.80 -6.38 -4.25
CA ALA A 34 -16.08 -5.95 -4.79
C ALA A 34 -16.74 -7.05 -5.63
N ASP A 35 -18.01 -7.29 -5.40
CA ASP A 35 -18.88 -8.20 -6.12
C ASP A 35 -20.34 -7.70 -6.07
N ASN A 36 -21.31 -8.51 -6.49
CA ASN A 36 -22.72 -8.13 -6.49
C ASN A 36 -23.30 -7.93 -5.09
N SER A 37 -22.74 -8.57 -4.07
CA SER A 37 -23.18 -8.47 -2.67
C SER A 37 -22.57 -7.23 -1.98
N HIS A 38 -21.34 -6.87 -2.37
CA HIS A 38 -20.58 -5.77 -1.80
C HIS A 38 -19.93 -4.93 -2.93
N PRO A 39 -20.72 -4.17 -3.71
CA PRO A 39 -20.20 -3.38 -4.82
C PRO A 39 -19.20 -2.31 -4.36
N ASP A 40 -19.37 -1.79 -3.14
CA ASP A 40 -18.53 -0.77 -2.51
C ASP A 40 -17.43 -1.36 -1.60
N ALA A 41 -17.12 -2.65 -1.75
CA ALA A 41 -16.06 -3.28 -0.96
C ALA A 41 -14.72 -2.54 -1.15
N PRO A 42 -13.94 -2.37 -0.07
CA PRO A 42 -12.76 -1.53 -0.07
C PRO A 42 -11.70 -2.00 -1.06
N ARG A 43 -10.96 -1.05 -1.63
CA ARG A 43 -9.76 -1.32 -2.39
C ARG A 43 -8.59 -1.49 -1.42
N LEU A 44 -7.95 -2.66 -1.47
CA LEU A 44 -6.81 -3.00 -0.61
C LEU A 44 -5.55 -3.05 -1.46
N ILE A 45 -4.46 -2.52 -0.94
CA ILE A 45 -3.15 -2.49 -1.58
C ILE A 45 -2.15 -3.08 -0.60
N LEU A 46 -1.49 -4.15 -0.99
CA LEU A 46 -0.42 -4.78 -0.21
C LEU A 46 0.91 -4.23 -0.70
N ASP A 47 1.63 -3.56 0.18
CA ASP A 47 2.86 -2.82 -0.04
C ASP A 47 2.78 -1.65 -1.03
N ALA A 48 3.69 -0.73 -0.87
CA ALA A 48 3.78 0.54 -1.60
C ALA A 48 5.12 0.68 -2.34
N GLY A 49 5.65 -0.42 -2.89
CA GLY A 49 6.84 -0.39 -3.74
C GLY A 49 6.60 0.31 -5.07
N THR A 50 7.56 0.27 -5.99
CA THR A 50 7.47 1.04 -7.25
C THR A 50 6.30 0.65 -8.15
N GLY A 51 5.71 -0.55 -7.94
CA GLY A 51 4.46 -0.94 -8.59
C GLY A 51 3.29 -0.01 -8.29
N LEU A 52 3.28 0.66 -7.12
CA LEU A 52 2.25 1.60 -6.70
C LEU A 52 2.10 2.79 -7.65
N ARG A 53 3.19 3.27 -8.25
CA ARG A 53 3.14 4.35 -9.25
C ARG A 53 2.25 3.97 -10.44
N ARG A 54 2.36 2.74 -10.91
CA ARG A 54 1.57 2.26 -12.05
C ARG A 54 0.11 2.04 -11.68
N LEU A 55 -0.13 1.47 -10.51
CA LEU A 55 -1.48 1.35 -9.95
C LEU A 55 -2.12 2.74 -9.80
N GLY A 56 -1.41 3.70 -9.22
CA GLY A 56 -1.90 5.08 -9.05
C GLY A 56 -2.31 5.73 -10.36
N LYS A 57 -1.53 5.53 -11.43
CA LYS A 57 -1.90 6.05 -12.76
C LYS A 57 -3.22 5.45 -13.28
N GLU A 58 -3.50 4.17 -12.99
CA GLU A 58 -4.78 3.55 -13.34
C GLU A 58 -5.91 4.06 -12.44
N MET A 59 -5.66 4.22 -11.13
CA MET A 59 -6.64 4.77 -10.20
C MET A 59 -7.09 6.18 -10.57
N MET A 60 -6.21 6.99 -11.15
CA MET A 60 -6.56 8.33 -11.68
C MET A 60 -7.45 8.30 -12.95
N GLN A 61 -7.96 7.14 -13.34
CA GLN A 61 -8.99 6.99 -14.37
C GLN A 61 -10.38 6.66 -13.78
N SER A 62 -10.53 6.79 -12.46
CA SER A 62 -11.74 6.46 -11.69
C SER A 62 -12.03 7.55 -10.65
N GLU A 63 -12.82 7.22 -9.64
CA GLU A 63 -13.19 8.06 -8.48
C GLU A 63 -12.01 8.82 -7.84
N PHE A 64 -10.80 8.29 -7.97
CA PHE A 64 -9.60 8.93 -7.42
C PHE A 64 -9.18 10.20 -8.18
N ALA A 65 -9.53 10.34 -9.46
CA ALA A 65 -9.30 11.58 -10.19
C ALA A 65 -10.23 12.72 -9.72
N GLU A 66 -11.40 12.35 -9.21
CA GLU A 66 -12.42 13.28 -8.70
C GLU A 66 -12.23 13.63 -7.22
N GLY A 67 -11.27 13.01 -6.55
CA GLY A 67 -11.01 13.22 -5.12
C GLY A 67 -12.05 12.57 -4.20
N THR A 68 -12.74 11.53 -4.67
CA THR A 68 -13.76 10.81 -3.88
C THR A 68 -13.35 9.38 -3.53
N GLY A 69 -12.13 8.98 -3.93
CA GLY A 69 -11.64 7.63 -3.77
C GLY A 69 -11.16 7.34 -2.34
N THR A 70 -11.39 6.10 -1.90
CA THR A 70 -10.84 5.56 -0.65
C THR A 70 -10.11 4.26 -0.90
N ALA A 71 -8.91 4.12 -0.32
CA ALA A 71 -8.15 2.87 -0.38
C ALA A 71 -7.36 2.61 0.92
N HIS A 72 -7.02 1.34 1.14
CA HIS A 72 -6.32 0.87 2.32
C HIS A 72 -4.97 0.27 1.91
N LEU A 73 -3.88 0.82 2.43
CA LEU A 73 -2.51 0.35 2.21
C LEU A 73 -2.07 -0.49 3.41
N LEU A 74 -1.83 -1.76 3.19
CA LEU A 74 -1.33 -2.69 4.20
C LEU A 74 0.16 -2.93 3.93
N VAL A 75 1.02 -2.30 4.69
CA VAL A 75 2.47 -2.31 4.48
C VAL A 75 3.09 -3.38 5.36
N SER A 76 3.69 -4.39 4.74
CA SER A 76 4.31 -5.52 5.44
C SER A 76 5.48 -5.09 6.30
N HIS A 77 6.31 -4.19 5.80
CA HIS A 77 7.41 -3.55 6.51
C HIS A 77 7.94 -2.34 5.72
N THR A 78 8.80 -1.55 6.35
CA THR A 78 9.24 -0.27 5.82
C THR A 78 10.62 -0.30 5.13
N HIS A 79 11.07 -1.45 4.60
CA HIS A 79 12.20 -1.45 3.67
C HIS A 79 11.83 -0.71 2.39
N TRP A 80 12.81 -0.11 1.75
CA TRP A 80 12.57 0.81 0.62
C TRP A 80 11.78 0.20 -0.51
N ASP A 81 12.05 -1.02 -0.88
CA ASP A 81 11.35 -1.73 -1.95
C ASP A 81 9.85 -1.96 -1.66
N HIS A 82 9.42 -1.81 -0.40
CA HIS A 82 8.01 -1.90 0.01
C HIS A 82 7.32 -0.54 0.20
N ILE A 83 8.05 0.58 0.19
CA ILE A 83 7.48 1.91 0.45
C ILE A 83 7.87 2.98 -0.58
N GLN A 84 8.94 2.79 -1.36
CA GLN A 84 9.51 3.81 -2.24
C GLN A 84 8.58 4.29 -3.37
N GLY A 85 7.47 3.64 -3.63
CA GLY A 85 6.49 4.05 -4.62
C GLY A 85 5.53 5.15 -4.13
N LEU A 86 5.42 5.36 -2.80
CA LEU A 86 4.45 6.28 -2.23
C LEU A 86 4.65 7.73 -2.69
N PRO A 87 5.87 8.30 -2.73
CA PRO A 87 6.08 9.65 -3.23
C PRO A 87 5.66 9.86 -4.70
N PHE A 88 5.50 8.79 -5.47
CA PHE A 88 5.10 8.80 -6.86
C PHE A 88 3.65 8.34 -7.10
N PHE A 89 2.87 8.23 -6.03
CA PHE A 89 1.49 7.77 -6.07
C PHE A 89 0.54 8.94 -6.35
N ALA A 90 0.18 9.14 -7.61
CA ALA A 90 -0.60 10.29 -8.06
C ALA A 90 -1.89 10.56 -7.26
N PRO A 91 -2.69 9.54 -6.84
CA PRO A 91 -3.88 9.78 -6.04
C PRO A 91 -3.63 10.45 -4.68
N LEU A 92 -2.40 10.38 -4.16
CA LEU A 92 -1.99 11.03 -2.92
C LEU A 92 -2.04 12.57 -3.02
N TYR A 93 -1.85 13.11 -4.21
CA TYR A 93 -1.83 14.56 -4.46
C TYR A 93 -3.18 15.12 -4.92
N GLN A 94 -4.21 14.27 -4.99
CA GLN A 94 -5.57 14.70 -5.31
C GLN A 94 -6.36 14.93 -4.02
N ALA A 95 -6.76 16.17 -3.77
CA ALA A 95 -7.56 16.54 -2.60
C ALA A 95 -8.89 15.78 -2.56
N GLY A 96 -9.30 15.38 -1.35
CA GLY A 96 -10.54 14.66 -1.08
C GLY A 96 -10.41 13.14 -1.12
N ASN A 97 -9.35 12.57 -1.74
CA ASN A 97 -9.05 11.15 -1.58
C ASN A 97 -8.67 10.82 -0.14
N ARG A 98 -8.91 9.56 0.26
CA ARG A 98 -8.59 9.06 1.61
C ARG A 98 -7.78 7.77 1.52
N PHE A 99 -6.70 7.72 2.30
CA PHE A 99 -5.85 6.54 2.40
C PHE A 99 -5.63 6.17 3.86
N HIS A 100 -6.03 4.93 4.21
CA HIS A 100 -5.74 4.34 5.51
C HIS A 100 -4.49 3.47 5.36
N VAL A 101 -3.43 3.80 6.08
CA VAL A 101 -2.14 3.11 6.01
C VAL A 101 -1.94 2.29 7.27
N TYR A 102 -1.78 0.99 7.11
CA TYR A 102 -1.58 0.03 8.18
C TYR A 102 -0.19 -0.57 8.10
N ALA A 103 0.55 -0.54 9.19
CA ALA A 103 1.81 -1.26 9.30
C ALA A 103 2.08 -1.64 10.76
N ARG A 104 3.07 -2.50 11.00
CA ARG A 104 3.49 -2.88 12.33
C ARG A 104 3.99 -1.66 13.11
N GLN A 105 3.52 -1.50 14.34
CA GLN A 105 4.05 -0.50 15.29
C GLN A 105 5.56 -0.67 15.46
N ARG A 106 6.27 0.44 15.51
CA ARG A 106 7.70 0.51 15.80
C ARG A 106 7.93 1.02 17.20
N ASP A 107 9.03 0.59 17.82
CA ASP A 107 9.37 1.00 19.18
C ASP A 107 10.15 2.33 19.20
N ASP A 108 10.71 2.74 18.05
CA ASP A 108 11.65 3.85 17.91
C ASP A 108 11.07 5.08 17.20
N THR A 109 9.97 4.93 16.45
CA THR A 109 9.38 6.05 15.69
C THR A 109 7.96 5.73 15.25
N HIS A 110 7.16 6.77 15.00
CA HIS A 110 5.81 6.63 14.45
C HIS A 110 5.83 6.35 12.95
N LEU A 111 4.87 5.54 12.51
CA LEU A 111 4.72 5.16 11.09
C LEU A 111 4.66 6.38 10.16
N ARG A 112 3.88 7.42 10.53
CA ARG A 112 3.80 8.66 9.75
C ARG A 112 5.19 9.29 9.53
N THR A 113 6.04 9.28 10.54
CA THR A 113 7.41 9.83 10.46
C THR A 113 8.26 9.06 9.46
N VAL A 114 8.16 7.71 9.45
CA VAL A 114 8.88 6.87 8.47
C VAL A 114 8.52 7.25 7.04
N PHE A 115 7.24 7.48 6.78
CA PHE A 115 6.79 7.88 5.44
C PHE A 115 7.19 9.31 5.09
N ALA A 116 7.15 10.24 6.05
CA ALA A 116 7.57 11.62 5.84
C ALA A 116 9.06 11.72 5.48
N LEU A 117 9.91 10.97 6.15
CA LEU A 117 11.36 10.95 5.91
C LEU A 117 11.76 10.55 4.47
N GLN A 118 10.93 9.81 3.74
CA GLN A 118 11.18 9.52 2.33
C GLN A 118 11.11 10.76 1.44
N SER A 119 10.34 11.76 1.86
CA SER A 119 10.13 13.02 1.15
C SER A 119 10.97 14.16 1.72
N ASP A 120 12.00 13.84 2.50
CA ASP A 120 12.84 14.82 3.17
C ASP A 120 13.91 15.35 2.22
N ASN A 121 14.16 16.67 2.31
CA ASN A 121 15.27 17.29 1.61
C ASN A 121 16.60 16.87 2.30
N PRO A 122 17.66 16.47 1.55
CA PRO A 122 17.87 16.70 0.11
C PRO A 122 17.46 15.52 -0.80
N TYR A 123 16.77 14.51 -0.29
CA TYR A 123 16.54 13.26 -1.03
C TYR A 123 15.35 13.33 -2.00
N PHE A 124 14.33 14.11 -1.67
CA PHE A 124 13.14 14.25 -2.50
C PHE A 124 12.66 15.73 -2.53
N PRO A 125 12.29 16.27 -3.74
CA PRO A 125 11.98 17.68 -3.89
C PRO A 125 10.56 18.07 -3.46
N VAL A 126 9.66 17.10 -3.26
CA VAL A 126 8.26 17.33 -2.87
C VAL A 126 8.08 16.89 -1.43
N PRO A 127 7.82 17.81 -0.49
CA PRO A 127 7.65 17.46 0.91
C PRO A 127 6.39 16.60 1.12
N PHE A 128 6.39 15.79 2.17
CA PHE A 128 5.27 14.92 2.49
C PHE A 128 3.96 15.69 2.73
N GLU A 129 4.06 16.90 3.25
CA GLU A 129 2.94 17.81 3.50
C GLU A 129 2.28 18.33 2.22
N ALA A 130 2.90 18.15 1.06
CA ALA A 130 2.28 18.42 -0.24
C ALA A 130 1.23 17.38 -0.64
N ALA A 131 1.12 16.27 0.10
CA ALA A 131 0.03 15.32 -0.05
C ALA A 131 -1.30 16.04 0.26
N ALA A 132 -2.19 16.08 -0.74
CA ALA A 132 -3.48 16.75 -0.62
C ALA A 132 -4.61 15.79 -0.18
N ALA A 133 -4.38 14.48 -0.23
CA ALA A 133 -5.30 13.47 0.25
C ALA A 133 -5.24 13.36 1.79
N ASP A 134 -6.33 12.89 2.38
CA ASP A 134 -6.36 12.54 3.80
C ASP A 134 -5.59 11.23 4.03
N LEU A 135 -4.61 11.25 4.94
CA LEU A 135 -3.80 10.11 5.33
C LEU A 135 -4.03 9.77 6.81
N GLU A 136 -4.58 8.60 7.04
CA GLU A 136 -4.72 8.02 8.37
C GLU A 136 -3.75 6.86 8.56
N PHE A 137 -2.99 6.87 9.65
CA PHE A 137 -2.00 5.84 9.97
C PHE A 137 -2.46 5.02 11.17
N THR A 138 -2.50 3.71 10.99
CA THR A 138 -2.81 2.74 12.05
C THR A 138 -1.62 1.84 12.30
N GLU A 139 -1.07 1.90 13.50
CA GLU A 139 0.03 1.06 13.94
C GLU A 139 -0.50 -0.24 14.56
N LEU A 140 -0.06 -1.39 14.04
CA LEU A 140 -0.57 -2.70 14.39
C LEU A 140 0.37 -3.45 15.34
N SER A 141 -0.19 -4.25 16.25
CA SER A 141 0.55 -5.28 16.98
C SER A 141 0.85 -6.50 16.10
N ASP A 142 1.74 -7.39 16.56
CA ASP A 142 2.20 -8.55 15.79
C ASP A 142 1.08 -9.49 15.32
N ASP A 143 0.05 -9.71 16.16
CA ASP A 143 -1.07 -10.62 15.86
C ASP A 143 -2.41 -9.88 15.78
N ALA A 144 -2.40 -8.64 15.27
CA ALA A 144 -3.60 -7.83 15.17
C ALA A 144 -4.64 -8.48 14.26
N ARG A 145 -5.91 -8.30 14.64
CA ARG A 145 -7.10 -8.75 13.90
C ARG A 145 -8.09 -7.61 13.83
N PHE A 146 -8.52 -7.28 12.63
CA PHE A 146 -9.47 -6.18 12.41
C PHE A 146 -10.23 -6.41 11.10
N ASN A 147 -11.23 -5.57 10.87
CA ASN A 147 -12.00 -5.63 9.63
C ASN A 147 -11.80 -4.34 8.82
N ILE A 148 -11.77 -4.48 7.52
CA ILE A 148 -11.86 -3.38 6.56
C ILE A 148 -13.12 -3.64 5.73
N GLY A 149 -14.21 -2.98 6.09
CA GLY A 149 -15.53 -3.34 5.55
C GLY A 149 -15.85 -4.84 5.78
N PRO A 150 -16.21 -5.59 4.74
CA PRO A 150 -16.52 -7.02 4.85
C PRO A 150 -15.28 -7.92 4.90
N VAL A 151 -14.08 -7.37 4.73
CA VAL A 151 -12.83 -8.14 4.69
C VAL A 151 -12.27 -8.29 6.10
N GLN A 152 -12.06 -9.54 6.53
CA GLN A 152 -11.34 -9.82 7.77
C GLN A 152 -9.84 -9.81 7.51
N VAL A 153 -9.10 -9.04 8.29
CA VAL A 153 -7.64 -8.91 8.20
C VAL A 153 -7.00 -9.50 9.44
N ARG A 154 -6.02 -10.35 9.23
CA ARG A 154 -5.14 -10.86 10.28
C ARG A 154 -3.71 -10.63 9.89
N CYS A 155 -2.87 -10.25 10.84
CA CYS A 155 -1.44 -10.19 10.60
C CYS A 155 -0.68 -11.11 11.56
N THR A 156 0.53 -11.47 11.19
CA THR A 156 1.45 -12.22 12.03
C THR A 156 2.89 -11.80 11.75
N ARG A 157 3.72 -11.85 12.77
CA ARG A 157 5.15 -11.52 12.65
C ARG A 157 5.87 -12.51 11.75
N LEU A 158 6.75 -11.99 10.90
CA LEU A 158 7.63 -12.77 10.05
C LEU A 158 9.05 -12.85 10.63
N ASN A 159 9.74 -13.94 10.32
CA ASN A 159 11.18 -14.06 10.54
C ASN A 159 11.94 -13.33 9.42
N HIS A 160 12.07 -12.02 9.58
CA HIS A 160 12.74 -11.12 8.65
C HIS A 160 13.56 -10.10 9.45
N PRO A 161 14.70 -9.60 8.94
CA PRO A 161 15.45 -8.55 9.63
C PRO A 161 14.55 -7.36 9.99
N TRP A 162 14.62 -6.92 11.26
CA TRP A 162 13.78 -5.90 11.85
C TRP A 162 12.30 -6.31 11.95
N ILE A 163 11.39 -5.36 11.73
CA ILE A 163 9.95 -5.53 11.94
C ILE A 163 9.27 -5.79 10.61
N ALA A 164 8.76 -7.01 10.43
CA ALA A 164 7.93 -7.37 9.28
C ALA A 164 6.75 -8.23 9.71
N ILE A 165 5.60 -8.02 9.08
CA ILE A 165 4.38 -8.79 9.26
C ILE A 165 3.85 -9.30 7.91
N ALA A 166 3.21 -10.46 7.93
CA ALA A 166 2.35 -10.92 6.85
C ALA A 166 0.92 -10.51 7.14
N PHE A 167 0.16 -10.25 6.09
CA PHE A 167 -1.28 -10.07 6.15
C PHE A 167 -1.99 -11.28 5.56
N ARG A 168 -3.05 -11.72 6.22
CA ARG A 168 -4.04 -12.63 5.67
C ARG A 168 -5.37 -11.89 5.54
N LEU A 169 -5.95 -11.94 4.34
CA LEU A 169 -7.24 -11.36 4.03
C LEU A 169 -8.24 -12.49 3.78
N ASP A 170 -9.33 -12.50 4.52
CA ASP A 170 -10.43 -13.46 4.35
C ASP A 170 -11.69 -12.71 3.90
N TYR A 171 -12.31 -13.17 2.79
CA TYR A 171 -13.53 -12.59 2.23
C TYR A 171 -14.37 -13.66 1.55
N GLU A 172 -15.61 -13.90 2.01
CA GLU A 172 -16.58 -14.83 1.43
C GLU A 172 -16.01 -16.23 1.11
N GLY A 173 -15.30 -16.82 2.06
CA GLY A 173 -14.71 -18.16 1.90
C GLY A 173 -13.41 -18.22 1.09
N ALA A 174 -13.00 -17.11 0.47
CA ALA A 174 -11.70 -16.98 -0.18
C ALA A 174 -10.69 -16.32 0.76
N SER A 175 -9.41 -16.66 0.62
CA SER A 175 -8.32 -16.03 1.39
C SER A 175 -7.05 -15.87 0.58
N VAL A 176 -6.28 -14.88 0.93
CA VAL A 176 -4.94 -14.59 0.41
C VAL A 176 -4.03 -14.17 1.55
#